data_e698bc8cc5396d6f89e099f2054a7c36
#
_entry.id   e698bc8cc5396d6f89e099f2054a7c36
#
_cell.length_a   1.000
_cell.length_b   1.000
_cell.length_c   1.000
_cell.angle_alpha   90.00
_cell.angle_beta   90.00
_cell.angle_gamma   90.00
#
_symmetry.space_group_name_H-M   'P 1'
#
loop_
_entity.id
_entity.type
_entity.pdbx_description
1 polymer ?
#
loop_
_entity_poly.entity_id
_entity_poly.type
_entity_poly.pdbx_seq_one_letter_code
_entity_poly.pdbx_strand_id
1 'polypeptide(L)'
;MAGSESRARTPRIVAVPAACERAALAAWVSCVPHPHRTGSRSLSPTAPRRGAEHDVHGDERAPARVSLLDGILPVTRAGVLRDMLAGITLASMNIPQVLGYTRIAGTPIVTGLYTVLLPVMAFALLGSSRHLVVAADSATAAILASSLGHMAPPESAKYVALVGMVALLTAALLLAARIFKLGFLADFLSRTVLVGFLTGVGCQVGIAMLGGMFGIAVASPRTLVQLQEFLQGLLHLHPPTLALSVAVAGAILLGHRFAPRLPIALVVVVGTVAASATFDFAGHGIAVIGPVPGGLPSFALPDVTWREALGVLPVAVSCFVMIIAQSAATARVFAVRHRERIDENADILGLSAANAAAALSGTFVVNGSPTQTAMGERAGARSQIAQLAFAGVVLLVLLFLTGPLQYLPRCVLAAIVFTIAIGMIDVPGLRDIRRESPGEFRLAVLTAAAVVAIGVEQGILMAIALSLLRHVRHSYRPHTTILATDATGRREVVPATPGLETAPGLIVYRFGADLFYANTDRFTDEVRAMVEHAPTPVRWFVVEASAMTDIDYSAARSVLDLIDDLAQQQVTLIFARVTAYLRADLDRHGITAAIGEARVFRTLHEALATLNVSER
;
A
#
# COMPACT_ATOMS: atom_id res chain seq x y z
N MET A 1 66.88 -14.92 17.78
CA MET A 1 66.68 -14.95 19.24
C MET A 1 65.34 -14.38 19.56
N ALA A 2 64.49 -15.16 20.23
CA ALA A 2 63.25 -14.86 20.95
C ALA A 2 62.16 -14.06 20.18
N GLY A 3 60.97 -14.47 19.78
CA GLY A 3 60.07 -15.47 20.38
C GLY A 3 59.10 -14.78 21.34
N SER A 4 57.92 -14.26 20.86
CA SER A 4 56.79 -14.04 21.74
C SER A 4 55.48 -14.28 20.95
N GLU A 5 54.92 -15.45 21.22
CA GLU A 5 53.56 -15.83 20.86
C GLU A 5 52.55 -15.01 21.66
N SER A 6 51.62 -14.36 20.96
CA SER A 6 50.44 -13.74 21.54
C SER A 6 49.24 -14.67 21.37
N ARG A 7 48.82 -15.32 22.45
CA ARG A 7 47.62 -16.15 22.54
C ARG A 7 46.36 -15.27 22.47
N ALA A 8 45.55 -15.48 21.45
CA ALA A 8 44.18 -15.01 21.36
C ALA A 8 43.29 -15.61 22.45
N ARG A 9 42.69 -14.76 23.29
CA ARG A 9 41.65 -15.16 24.28
C ARG A 9 40.28 -15.15 23.57
N THR A 10 39.68 -16.30 23.46
CA THR A 10 38.25 -16.47 23.13
C THR A 10 37.36 -15.99 24.29
N PRO A 11 36.27 -15.23 24.02
CA PRO A 11 35.32 -14.88 25.08
C PRO A 11 34.44 -16.09 25.43
N ARG A 12 34.39 -16.43 26.73
CA ARG A 12 33.48 -17.40 27.31
C ARG A 12 32.03 -16.90 27.18
N ILE A 13 31.19 -17.67 26.50
CA ILE A 13 29.74 -17.54 26.51
C ILE A 13 29.25 -17.98 27.90
N VAL A 14 28.66 -17.05 28.64
CA VAL A 14 27.98 -17.33 29.90
C VAL A 14 26.62 -17.94 29.56
N ALA A 15 26.41 -19.20 29.88
CA ALA A 15 25.12 -19.86 29.75
C ALA A 15 24.16 -19.36 30.81
N VAL A 16 23.02 -18.81 30.38
CA VAL A 16 21.88 -18.43 31.24
C VAL A 16 21.12 -19.73 31.60
N PRO A 17 20.73 -19.95 32.87
CA PRO A 17 20.06 -21.19 33.27
C PRO A 17 18.64 -21.27 32.68
N ALA A 18 18.31 -22.43 32.13
CA ALA A 18 17.01 -22.78 31.49
C ALA A 18 15.78 -22.75 32.44
N ALA A 19 15.92 -22.27 33.66
CA ALA A 19 14.84 -22.14 34.64
C ALA A 19 14.03 -20.82 34.48
N CYS A 20 14.62 -19.79 33.87
CA CYS A 20 13.92 -18.48 33.68
C CYS A 20 12.96 -18.46 32.47
N GLU A 21 13.20 -19.27 31.44
CA GLU A 21 12.31 -19.34 30.25
C GLU A 21 10.99 -20.06 30.53
N ARG A 22 10.98 -21.04 31.44
CA ARG A 22 9.75 -21.77 31.79
C ARG A 22 8.78 -20.96 32.67
N ALA A 23 9.27 -20.00 33.44
CA ALA A 23 8.44 -19.14 34.27
C ALA A 23 7.73 -18.04 33.45
N ALA A 24 8.33 -17.56 32.37
CA ALA A 24 7.75 -16.55 31.48
C ALA A 24 6.65 -17.15 30.58
N LEU A 25 6.79 -18.40 30.14
CA LEU A 25 5.76 -19.08 29.33
C LEU A 25 4.53 -19.48 30.18
N ALA A 26 4.70 -19.83 31.45
CA ALA A 26 3.61 -20.21 32.35
C ALA A 26 2.73 -19.01 32.74
N ALA A 27 3.29 -17.81 32.81
CA ALA A 27 2.53 -16.58 33.10
C ALA A 27 1.70 -16.08 31.91
N TRP A 28 2.07 -16.43 30.68
CA TRP A 28 1.36 -15.99 29.46
C TRP A 28 0.12 -16.87 29.14
N VAL A 29 0.13 -18.13 29.57
CA VAL A 29 -0.97 -19.09 29.34
C VAL A 29 -2.14 -18.87 30.31
N SER A 30 -1.95 -18.15 31.42
CA SER A 30 -2.98 -17.96 32.46
C SER A 30 -3.92 -16.77 32.25
N CYS A 31 -3.76 -15.97 31.18
CA CYS A 31 -4.56 -14.78 30.91
C CYS A 31 -5.54 -14.88 29.73
N VAL A 32 -5.87 -16.10 29.26
CA VAL A 32 -6.91 -16.28 28.24
C VAL A 32 -8.21 -16.70 28.93
N PRO A 33 -9.32 -15.91 28.90
CA PRO A 33 -10.58 -16.34 29.49
C PRO A 33 -11.21 -17.45 28.63
N HIS A 34 -11.44 -18.62 29.24
CA HIS A 34 -12.22 -19.70 28.66
C HIS A 34 -13.71 -19.31 28.60
N PRO A 35 -14.42 -19.53 27.48
CA PRO A 35 -15.88 -19.44 27.48
C PRO A 35 -16.50 -20.68 28.15
N HIS A 36 -17.47 -20.41 29.00
CA HIS A 36 -18.24 -21.39 29.77
C HIS A 36 -18.91 -22.48 28.89
N ARG A 37 -18.69 -23.74 29.27
CA ARG A 37 -19.48 -24.90 28.81
C ARG A 37 -20.89 -24.86 29.42
N THR A 38 -21.91 -24.83 28.55
CA THR A 38 -23.29 -25.21 28.95
C THR A 38 -23.78 -26.35 28.07
N GLY A 39 -24.18 -27.44 28.76
CA GLY A 39 -25.31 -28.29 28.39
C GLY A 39 -25.14 -29.22 27.20
N SER A 40 -24.74 -30.46 27.47
CA SER A 40 -24.97 -31.62 26.61
C SER A 40 -26.47 -31.88 26.43
N ARG A 41 -26.98 -31.83 25.20
CA ARG A 41 -28.23 -32.54 24.80
C ARG A 41 -27.88 -33.52 23.69
N SER A 42 -28.13 -34.79 24.00
CA SER A 42 -28.10 -35.93 23.10
C SER A 42 -29.12 -35.77 21.96
N LEU A 43 -28.68 -35.88 20.71
CA LEU A 43 -29.54 -36.05 19.55
C LEU A 43 -29.17 -37.37 18.85
N SER A 44 -30.20 -38.19 18.68
CA SER A 44 -30.24 -39.47 18.00
C SER A 44 -29.92 -39.35 16.50
N PRO A 45 -29.43 -40.42 15.84
CA PRO A 45 -29.08 -40.36 14.41
C PRO A 45 -30.34 -40.56 13.56
N THR A 46 -30.65 -39.59 12.71
CA THR A 46 -31.60 -39.74 11.60
C THR A 46 -30.86 -39.84 10.27
N ALA A 47 -31.38 -40.70 9.42
CA ALA A 47 -30.92 -41.24 8.15
C ALA A 47 -30.43 -40.22 7.09
N PRO A 48 -29.67 -40.67 6.05
CA PRO A 48 -29.07 -39.83 5.06
C PRO A 48 -30.09 -39.30 4.05
N ARG A 49 -30.15 -37.96 3.90
CA ARG A 49 -30.86 -37.34 2.78
C ARG A 49 -29.95 -37.36 1.56
N ARG A 50 -30.52 -37.84 0.45
CA ARG A 50 -29.98 -37.90 -0.91
C ARG A 50 -29.48 -36.55 -1.39
N GLY A 51 -28.45 -36.65 -2.25
CA GLY A 51 -27.76 -35.70 -3.07
C GLY A 51 -28.47 -34.37 -3.37
N ALA A 52 -27.77 -33.30 -3.05
CA ALA A 52 -27.90 -32.03 -3.73
C ALA A 52 -26.67 -31.93 -4.68
N GLU A 53 -26.93 -32.10 -5.94
CA GLU A 53 -26.00 -31.71 -7.01
C GLU A 53 -25.67 -30.22 -6.80
N HIS A 54 -24.42 -29.93 -6.54
CA HIS A 54 -23.92 -28.57 -6.62
C HIS A 54 -23.87 -28.17 -8.10
N ASP A 55 -24.93 -27.51 -8.55
CA ASP A 55 -24.89 -26.69 -9.75
C ASP A 55 -23.81 -25.62 -9.59
N VAL A 56 -22.67 -25.85 -10.24
CA VAL A 56 -21.65 -24.81 -10.49
C VAL A 56 -22.16 -23.99 -11.68
N HIS A 57 -23.25 -23.26 -11.46
CA HIS A 57 -23.59 -22.14 -12.32
C HIS A 57 -22.87 -20.91 -11.82
N GLY A 58 -22.10 -20.31 -12.75
CA GLY A 58 -21.37 -19.09 -12.51
C GLY A 58 -22.26 -18.03 -11.85
N ASP A 59 -21.74 -17.47 -10.79
CA ASP A 59 -22.29 -16.32 -10.10
C ASP A 59 -22.31 -15.14 -11.09
N GLU A 60 -23.36 -15.05 -11.92
CA GLU A 60 -23.71 -13.83 -12.64
C GLU A 60 -23.99 -12.78 -11.58
N ARG A 61 -22.93 -12.06 -11.19
CA ARG A 61 -23.02 -10.92 -10.29
C ARG A 61 -24.05 -9.95 -10.88
N ALA A 62 -25.18 -9.84 -10.19
CA ALA A 62 -26.18 -8.83 -10.44
C ALA A 62 -25.52 -7.48 -10.72
N PRO A 63 -26.05 -6.62 -11.60
CA PRO A 63 -25.46 -5.32 -11.91
C PRO A 63 -25.22 -4.57 -10.60
N ALA A 64 -23.97 -4.13 -10.39
CA ALA A 64 -23.51 -3.49 -9.17
C ALA A 64 -24.42 -2.28 -8.88
N ARG A 65 -25.39 -2.46 -7.97
CA ARG A 65 -26.21 -1.35 -7.46
C ARG A 65 -25.25 -0.41 -6.76
N VAL A 66 -25.27 0.86 -7.17
CA VAL A 66 -24.60 1.92 -6.42
C VAL A 66 -25.34 2.00 -5.08
N SER A 67 -24.71 1.45 -4.05
CA SER A 67 -25.25 1.50 -2.70
C SER A 67 -24.79 2.81 -2.08
N LEU A 68 -25.77 3.64 -1.72
CA LEU A 68 -25.52 4.92 -1.06
C LEU A 68 -25.45 4.69 0.46
N LEU A 69 -24.56 5.41 1.14
CA LEU A 69 -24.44 5.44 2.60
C LEU A 69 -23.89 4.14 3.25
N ASP A 70 -23.25 3.25 2.51
CA ASP A 70 -22.67 2.01 3.08
C ASP A 70 -21.63 2.31 4.17
N GLY A 71 -20.84 3.35 4.00
CA GLY A 71 -19.89 3.81 5.01
C GLY A 71 -20.55 4.36 6.29
N ILE A 72 -21.85 4.67 6.25
CA ILE A 72 -22.62 5.22 7.37
C ILE A 72 -23.45 4.15 8.07
N LEU A 73 -24.15 3.31 7.30
CA LEU A 73 -25.09 2.32 7.83
C LEU A 73 -24.38 1.07 8.40
N PRO A 74 -24.92 0.41 9.44
CA PRO A 74 -26.14 0.77 10.20
C PRO A 74 -25.88 1.87 11.25
N VAL A 75 -26.89 2.70 11.51
CA VAL A 75 -26.81 3.83 12.45
C VAL A 75 -27.45 3.45 13.78
N THR A 76 -26.74 3.66 14.89
CA THR A 76 -27.27 3.54 16.25
C THR A 76 -27.08 4.86 17.01
N ARG A 77 -28.01 5.22 17.92
CA ARG A 77 -27.90 6.49 18.66
C ARG A 77 -26.59 6.65 19.42
N ALA A 78 -26.11 5.58 20.07
CA ALA A 78 -24.83 5.57 20.76
C ALA A 78 -23.64 5.69 19.79
N GLY A 79 -23.77 5.06 18.59
CA GLY A 79 -22.78 5.17 17.51
C GLY A 79 -22.66 6.59 16.99
N VAL A 80 -23.79 7.27 16.74
CA VAL A 80 -23.81 8.67 16.27
C VAL A 80 -23.08 9.59 17.24
N LEU A 81 -23.43 9.53 18.53
CA LEU A 81 -22.78 10.40 19.53
C LEU A 81 -21.28 10.17 19.62
N ARG A 82 -20.85 8.89 19.60
CA ARG A 82 -19.42 8.53 19.59
C ARG A 82 -18.73 9.07 18.34
N ASP A 83 -19.32 8.86 17.16
CA ASP A 83 -18.73 9.29 15.89
C ASP A 83 -18.73 10.82 15.74
N MET A 84 -19.73 11.52 16.29
CA MET A 84 -19.72 12.99 16.37
C MET A 84 -18.54 13.49 17.24
N LEU A 85 -18.35 12.91 18.43
CA LEU A 85 -17.22 13.26 19.29
C LEU A 85 -15.87 12.94 18.62
N ALA A 86 -15.80 11.80 17.94
CA ALA A 86 -14.62 11.41 17.17
C ALA A 86 -14.35 12.40 16.02
N GLY A 87 -15.39 12.86 15.31
CA GLY A 87 -15.28 13.87 14.26
C GLY A 87 -14.78 15.23 14.78
N ILE A 88 -15.27 15.69 15.93
CA ILE A 88 -14.78 16.91 16.59
C ILE A 88 -13.30 16.76 16.97
N THR A 89 -12.93 15.61 17.54
CA THR A 89 -11.54 15.31 17.89
C THR A 89 -10.67 15.24 16.62
N LEU A 90 -11.14 14.60 15.55
CA LEU A 90 -10.45 14.54 14.27
C LEU A 90 -10.27 15.95 13.67
N ALA A 91 -11.29 16.81 13.72
CA ALA A 91 -11.22 18.19 13.26
C ALA A 91 -10.09 18.95 13.96
N SER A 92 -9.98 18.79 15.28
CA SER A 92 -8.97 19.48 16.09
C SER A 92 -7.53 19.13 15.69
N MET A 93 -7.30 17.91 15.23
CA MET A 93 -5.99 17.45 14.76
C MET A 93 -5.76 17.75 13.28
N ASN A 94 -6.81 17.68 12.48
CA ASN A 94 -6.72 17.75 11.02
C ASN A 94 -6.74 19.18 10.47
N ILE A 95 -7.47 20.12 11.08
CA ILE A 95 -7.49 21.53 10.64
C ILE A 95 -6.08 22.09 10.52
N PRO A 96 -5.19 21.98 11.54
CA PRO A 96 -3.82 22.44 11.41
C PRO A 96 -3.04 21.74 10.29
N GLN A 97 -3.31 20.44 10.06
CA GLN A 97 -2.62 19.66 9.05
C GLN A 97 -2.99 20.09 7.63
N VAL A 98 -4.29 20.23 7.34
CA VAL A 98 -4.74 20.63 6.00
C VAL A 98 -4.33 22.06 5.66
N LEU A 99 -4.24 22.96 6.64
CA LEU A 99 -3.63 24.28 6.48
C LEU A 99 -2.12 24.19 6.16
N GLY A 100 -1.42 23.23 6.79
CA GLY A 100 -0.02 22.96 6.48
C GLY A 100 0.18 22.43 5.05
N TYR A 101 -0.72 21.56 4.59
CA TYR A 101 -0.64 20.97 3.24
C TYR A 101 -0.86 21.98 2.11
N THR A 102 -1.66 23.04 2.32
CA THR A 102 -1.78 24.13 1.33
C THR A 102 -0.45 24.80 1.06
N ARG A 103 0.38 24.94 2.09
CA ARG A 103 1.71 25.51 1.93
C ARG A 103 2.63 24.60 1.10
N ILE A 104 2.52 23.29 1.28
CA ILE A 104 3.24 22.32 0.43
C ILE A 104 2.71 22.43 -1.00
N ALA A 105 1.36 22.41 -1.16
CA ALA A 105 0.71 22.44 -2.47
C ALA A 105 0.88 23.77 -3.20
N GLY A 106 1.31 24.86 -2.54
CA GLY A 106 1.40 26.19 -3.11
C GLY A 106 0.05 26.86 -3.38
N THR A 107 -0.99 26.50 -2.61
CA THR A 107 -2.34 27.04 -2.75
C THR A 107 -2.68 27.99 -1.60
N PRO A 108 -3.66 28.92 -1.78
CA PRO A 108 -4.12 29.78 -0.70
C PRO A 108 -4.55 28.96 0.52
N ILE A 109 -4.24 29.46 1.72
CA ILE A 109 -4.36 28.67 2.96
C ILE A 109 -5.79 28.20 3.24
N VAL A 110 -6.80 28.98 2.89
CA VAL A 110 -8.21 28.62 3.07
C VAL A 110 -8.62 27.38 2.26
N THR A 111 -7.97 27.13 1.13
CA THR A 111 -8.29 25.97 0.28
C THR A 111 -8.05 24.64 1.01
N GLY A 112 -7.17 24.61 2.00
CA GLY A 112 -6.99 23.44 2.87
C GLY A 112 -8.27 23.07 3.62
N LEU A 113 -9.01 24.06 4.13
CA LEU A 113 -10.29 23.81 4.77
C LEU A 113 -11.36 23.35 3.77
N TYR A 114 -11.28 23.79 2.52
CA TYR A 114 -12.21 23.34 1.47
C TYR A 114 -12.00 21.85 1.13
N THR A 115 -10.78 21.32 1.24
CA THR A 115 -10.51 19.89 1.00
C THR A 115 -11.26 18.97 1.98
N VAL A 116 -11.55 19.45 3.18
CA VAL A 116 -12.21 18.70 4.26
C VAL A 116 -13.66 19.13 4.50
N LEU A 117 -14.26 19.82 3.54
CA LEU A 117 -15.67 20.19 3.56
C LEU A 117 -16.46 19.33 2.56
N LEU A 118 -16.55 19.75 1.31
CA LEU A 118 -17.34 19.05 0.29
C LEU A 118 -16.75 17.70 -0.14
N PRO A 119 -15.43 17.56 -0.35
CA PRO A 119 -14.85 16.27 -0.72
C PRO A 119 -15.13 15.17 0.32
N VAL A 120 -14.97 15.49 1.59
CA VAL A 120 -15.25 14.56 2.69
C VAL A 120 -16.72 14.14 2.69
N MET A 121 -17.64 15.10 2.50
CA MET A 121 -19.08 14.79 2.43
C MET A 121 -19.42 13.92 1.23
N ALA A 122 -18.84 14.18 0.06
CA ALA A 122 -19.05 13.39 -1.15
C ALA A 122 -18.60 11.93 -0.95
N PHE A 123 -17.43 11.73 -0.35
CA PHE A 123 -16.95 10.37 -0.03
C PHE A 123 -17.84 9.70 1.01
N ALA A 124 -18.22 10.38 2.07
CA ALA A 124 -19.08 9.83 3.11
C ALA A 124 -20.43 9.31 2.58
N LEU A 125 -20.95 9.92 1.49
CA LEU A 125 -22.21 9.53 0.87
C LEU A 125 -22.08 8.35 -0.09
N LEU A 126 -20.95 8.22 -0.79
CA LEU A 126 -20.77 7.31 -1.92
C LEU A 126 -19.76 6.18 -1.67
N GLY A 127 -18.85 6.35 -0.71
CA GLY A 127 -17.84 5.35 -0.34
C GLY A 127 -18.41 4.24 0.52
N SER A 128 -17.82 3.05 0.43
CA SER A 128 -18.18 1.87 1.23
C SER A 128 -17.35 1.77 2.51
N SER A 129 -16.14 2.27 2.52
CA SER A 129 -15.22 2.21 3.66
C SER A 129 -15.69 3.06 4.82
N ARG A 130 -15.90 2.43 5.97
CA ARG A 130 -16.40 3.09 7.20
C ARG A 130 -15.35 3.93 7.91
N HIS A 131 -14.09 3.55 7.80
CA HIS A 131 -12.97 4.15 8.53
C HIS A 131 -12.12 5.10 7.69
N LEU A 132 -12.12 4.96 6.35
CA LEU A 132 -11.27 5.72 5.46
C LEU A 132 -11.53 7.22 5.57
N VAL A 133 -10.54 8.01 5.96
CA VAL A 133 -10.59 9.48 5.97
C VAL A 133 -10.08 9.99 4.63
N VAL A 134 -10.97 10.64 3.86
CA VAL A 134 -10.64 11.21 2.55
C VAL A 134 -10.51 12.72 2.68
N ALA A 135 -9.28 13.21 2.54
CA ALA A 135 -8.96 14.63 2.69
C ALA A 135 -7.65 14.97 1.95
N ALA A 136 -7.21 16.22 2.07
CA ALA A 136 -5.88 16.62 1.62
C ALA A 136 -4.79 15.76 2.25
N ASP A 137 -3.75 15.45 1.47
CA ASP A 137 -2.59 14.68 1.94
C ASP A 137 -1.28 15.31 1.46
N SER A 138 -0.21 15.07 2.23
CA SER A 138 1.11 15.61 1.92
C SER A 138 1.69 15.10 0.60
N ALA A 139 1.38 13.85 0.24
CA ALA A 139 1.88 13.25 -0.99
C ALA A 139 1.29 13.90 -2.23
N THR A 140 -0.05 14.05 -2.29
CA THR A 140 -0.72 14.74 -3.39
C THR A 140 -0.34 16.23 -3.44
N ALA A 141 -0.20 16.88 -2.29
CA ALA A 141 0.27 18.26 -2.20
C ALA A 141 1.70 18.42 -2.78
N ALA A 142 2.60 17.48 -2.50
CA ALA A 142 3.97 17.49 -3.03
C ALA A 142 4.02 17.24 -4.55
N ILE A 143 3.17 16.35 -5.10
CA ILE A 143 3.04 16.14 -6.54
C ILE A 143 2.65 17.46 -7.23
N LEU A 144 1.64 18.16 -6.71
CA LEU A 144 1.19 19.44 -7.27
C LEU A 144 2.29 20.50 -7.26
N ALA A 145 2.99 20.64 -6.13
CA ALA A 145 4.05 21.64 -5.97
C ALA A 145 5.21 21.40 -6.94
N SER A 146 5.66 20.15 -7.06
CA SER A 146 6.79 19.80 -7.93
C SER A 146 6.46 19.95 -9.42
N SER A 147 5.20 19.74 -9.79
CA SER A 147 4.78 19.68 -11.19
C SER A 147 4.19 21.00 -11.72
N LEU A 148 3.52 21.79 -10.89
CA LEU A 148 2.82 23.00 -11.34
C LEU A 148 3.58 24.31 -11.09
N GLY A 149 4.59 24.31 -10.24
CA GLY A 149 5.34 25.52 -9.86
C GLY A 149 6.05 26.22 -11.03
N HIS A 150 6.29 25.53 -12.15
CA HIS A 150 6.85 26.13 -13.37
C HIS A 150 5.78 26.62 -14.36
N MET A 151 4.50 26.27 -14.16
CA MET A 151 3.40 26.67 -15.06
C MET A 151 2.73 27.96 -14.61
N ALA A 152 2.65 28.20 -13.30
CA ALA A 152 2.08 29.44 -12.74
C ALA A 152 2.69 29.71 -11.35
N PRO A 153 2.76 31.00 -10.93
CA PRO A 153 3.22 31.35 -9.59
C PRO A 153 2.29 30.74 -8.52
N PRO A 154 2.84 30.15 -7.43
CA PRO A 154 2.04 29.67 -6.31
C PRO A 154 1.06 30.75 -5.78
N GLU A 155 -0.06 30.31 -5.23
CA GLU A 155 -1.15 31.12 -4.68
C GLU A 155 -1.88 32.04 -5.70
N SER A 156 -1.44 32.10 -6.98
CA SER A 156 -2.14 32.87 -8.02
C SER A 156 -3.47 32.22 -8.40
N ALA A 157 -4.42 33.02 -8.88
CA ALA A 157 -5.71 32.54 -9.39
C ALA A 157 -5.52 31.48 -10.50
N LYS A 158 -4.51 31.67 -11.36
CA LYS A 158 -4.15 30.72 -12.41
C LYS A 158 -3.63 29.39 -11.85
N TYR A 159 -2.80 29.44 -10.81
CA TYR A 159 -2.31 28.24 -10.14
C TYR A 159 -3.47 27.44 -9.53
N VAL A 160 -4.40 28.12 -8.85
CA VAL A 160 -5.59 27.47 -8.26
C VAL A 160 -6.47 26.85 -9.34
N ALA A 161 -6.62 27.51 -10.50
CA ALA A 161 -7.37 26.97 -11.63
C ALA A 161 -6.70 25.68 -12.19
N LEU A 162 -5.36 25.68 -12.33
CA LEU A 162 -4.61 24.48 -12.77
C LEU A 162 -4.74 23.34 -11.76
N VAL A 163 -4.63 23.62 -10.48
CA VAL A 163 -4.83 22.65 -9.39
C VAL A 163 -6.24 22.06 -9.41
N GLY A 164 -7.26 22.89 -9.56
CA GLY A 164 -8.65 22.45 -9.72
C GLY A 164 -8.85 21.58 -10.97
N MET A 165 -8.17 21.91 -12.08
CA MET A 165 -8.20 21.09 -13.30
C MET A 165 -7.55 19.72 -13.07
N VAL A 166 -6.44 19.63 -12.35
CA VAL A 166 -5.84 18.34 -11.95
C VAL A 166 -6.86 17.53 -11.14
N ALA A 167 -7.56 18.14 -10.18
CA ALA A 167 -8.59 17.45 -9.40
C ALA A 167 -9.75 16.94 -10.27
N LEU A 168 -10.20 17.74 -11.24
CA LEU A 168 -11.26 17.37 -12.17
C LEU A 168 -10.84 16.21 -13.09
N LEU A 169 -9.65 16.29 -13.68
CA LEU A 169 -9.10 15.20 -14.51
C LEU A 169 -8.89 13.92 -13.70
N THR A 170 -8.38 14.05 -12.47
CA THR A 170 -8.23 12.92 -11.56
C THR A 170 -9.59 12.28 -11.24
N ALA A 171 -10.62 13.08 -10.99
CA ALA A 171 -11.99 12.58 -10.79
C ALA A 171 -12.50 11.83 -12.03
N ALA A 172 -12.25 12.34 -13.23
CA ALA A 172 -12.62 11.67 -14.48
C ALA A 172 -11.87 10.34 -14.67
N LEU A 173 -10.57 10.30 -14.36
CA LEU A 173 -9.77 9.06 -14.41
C LEU A 173 -10.26 8.03 -13.38
N LEU A 174 -10.60 8.45 -12.15
CA LEU A 174 -11.20 7.58 -11.14
C LEU A 174 -12.56 7.05 -11.58
N LEU A 175 -13.40 7.89 -12.20
CA LEU A 175 -14.67 7.45 -12.76
C LEU A 175 -14.48 6.42 -13.88
N ALA A 176 -13.52 6.65 -14.78
CA ALA A 176 -13.15 5.70 -15.81
C ALA A 176 -12.66 4.37 -15.18
N ALA A 177 -11.80 4.44 -14.16
CA ALA A 177 -11.34 3.26 -13.43
C ALA A 177 -12.50 2.47 -12.79
N ARG A 178 -13.51 3.15 -12.27
CA ARG A 178 -14.75 2.52 -11.76
C ARG A 178 -15.53 1.81 -12.86
N ILE A 179 -15.68 2.45 -14.04
CA ILE A 179 -16.40 1.89 -15.20
C ILE A 179 -15.67 0.65 -15.72
N PHE A 180 -14.36 0.70 -15.85
CA PHE A 180 -13.52 -0.41 -16.30
C PHE A 180 -13.18 -1.41 -15.20
N LYS A 181 -13.69 -1.23 -13.97
CA LYS A 181 -13.44 -2.09 -12.81
C LYS A 181 -11.96 -2.27 -12.49
N LEU A 182 -11.17 -1.23 -12.61
CA LEU A 182 -9.71 -1.23 -12.42
C LEU A 182 -9.28 -1.25 -10.94
N GLY A 183 -10.17 -1.58 -10.00
CA GLY A 183 -9.84 -1.72 -8.58
C GLY A 183 -8.66 -2.65 -8.30
N PHE A 184 -8.45 -3.66 -9.15
CA PHE A 184 -7.31 -4.59 -9.06
C PHE A 184 -5.94 -3.92 -9.20
N LEU A 185 -5.84 -2.70 -9.77
CA LEU A 185 -4.55 -1.98 -9.87
C LEU A 185 -3.92 -1.70 -8.50
N ALA A 186 -4.75 -1.60 -7.47
CA ALA A 186 -4.29 -1.46 -6.10
C ALA A 186 -3.47 -2.68 -5.61
N ASP A 187 -3.69 -3.87 -6.18
CA ASP A 187 -3.01 -5.10 -5.80
C ASP A 187 -1.52 -5.11 -6.19
N PHE A 188 -1.12 -4.28 -7.15
CA PHE A 188 0.27 -4.21 -7.62
C PHE A 188 1.22 -3.44 -6.69
N LEU A 189 0.71 -2.64 -5.75
CA LEU A 189 1.58 -2.04 -4.73
C LEU A 189 1.80 -3.00 -3.56
N SER A 190 2.99 -3.56 -3.46
CA SER A 190 3.37 -4.35 -2.30
C SER A 190 3.51 -3.48 -1.06
N ARG A 191 3.22 -4.04 0.12
CA ARG A 191 3.41 -3.35 1.42
C ARG A 191 4.83 -2.77 1.57
N THR A 192 5.82 -3.50 1.10
CA THR A 192 7.24 -3.12 1.15
C THR A 192 7.53 -1.85 0.37
N VAL A 193 6.99 -1.76 -0.85
CA VAL A 193 7.10 -0.57 -1.69
C VAL A 193 6.38 0.62 -1.04
N LEU A 194 5.19 0.39 -0.46
CA LEU A 194 4.44 1.44 0.23
C LEU A 194 5.19 1.99 1.46
N VAL A 195 5.81 1.14 2.28
CA VAL A 195 6.66 1.56 3.41
C VAL A 195 7.84 2.41 2.93
N GLY A 196 8.53 1.97 1.86
CA GLY A 196 9.62 2.73 1.25
C GLY A 196 9.15 4.08 0.71
N PHE A 197 8.03 4.10 0.01
CA PHE A 197 7.43 5.30 -0.54
C PHE A 197 7.04 6.31 0.54
N LEU A 198 6.27 5.89 1.56
CA LEU A 198 5.87 6.77 2.67
C LEU A 198 7.08 7.31 3.44
N THR A 199 8.11 6.48 3.63
CA THR A 199 9.37 6.91 4.24
C THR A 199 10.06 7.99 3.40
N GLY A 200 10.13 7.80 2.08
CA GLY A 200 10.69 8.79 1.15
C GLY A 200 9.92 10.11 1.17
N VAL A 201 8.59 10.06 1.13
CA VAL A 201 7.73 11.25 1.25
C VAL A 201 7.93 11.93 2.60
N GLY A 202 7.99 11.18 3.71
CA GLY A 202 8.29 11.71 5.03
C GLY A 202 9.62 12.47 5.07
N CYS A 203 10.69 11.90 4.51
CA CYS A 203 11.98 12.58 4.40
C CYS A 203 11.88 13.86 3.56
N GLN A 204 11.25 13.79 2.38
CA GLN A 204 11.09 14.93 1.48
C GLN A 204 10.32 16.08 2.14
N VAL A 205 9.15 15.78 2.71
CA VAL A 205 8.31 16.77 3.40
C VAL A 205 9.03 17.33 4.63
N GLY A 206 9.72 16.47 5.39
CA GLY A 206 10.53 16.91 6.54
C GLY A 206 11.58 17.93 6.14
N ILE A 207 12.36 17.67 5.08
CA ILE A 207 13.37 18.59 4.54
C ILE A 207 12.72 19.91 4.09
N ALA A 208 11.59 19.85 3.38
CA ALA A 208 10.88 21.04 2.91
C ALA A 208 10.41 21.97 4.05
N MET A 209 10.09 21.42 5.23
CA MET A 209 9.64 22.20 6.38
C MET A 209 10.78 22.85 7.19
N LEU A 210 12.02 22.38 7.04
CA LEU A 210 13.17 22.90 7.80
C LEU A 210 13.34 24.41 7.59
N GLY A 211 13.33 24.90 6.35
CA GLY A 211 13.46 26.34 6.07
C GLY A 211 12.43 27.16 6.85
N GLY A 212 11.17 26.77 6.85
CA GLY A 212 10.10 27.44 7.58
C GLY A 212 10.26 27.41 9.10
N MET A 213 10.81 26.32 9.66
CA MET A 213 11.08 26.19 11.09
C MET A 213 12.25 27.07 11.55
N PHE A 214 13.26 27.24 10.71
CA PHE A 214 14.46 28.00 11.04
C PHE A 214 14.37 29.48 10.61
N GLY A 215 13.29 29.87 9.90
CA GLY A 215 13.13 31.22 9.36
C GLY A 215 14.02 31.50 8.15
N ILE A 216 14.49 30.45 7.47
CA ILE A 216 15.36 30.51 6.29
C ILE A 216 14.50 30.42 5.02
N ALA A 217 14.71 31.34 4.10
CA ALA A 217 14.05 31.29 2.80
C ALA A 217 14.68 30.15 1.93
N VAL A 218 13.85 29.21 1.54
CA VAL A 218 14.21 28.11 0.63
C VAL A 218 13.26 28.21 -0.56
N ALA A 219 13.81 28.38 -1.77
CA ALA A 219 13.06 28.67 -2.98
C ALA A 219 12.93 27.46 -3.93
N SER A 220 13.86 26.54 -3.88
CA SER A 220 13.91 25.41 -4.82
C SER A 220 12.77 24.40 -4.58
N PRO A 221 12.12 23.85 -5.63
CA PRO A 221 11.18 22.75 -5.51
C PRO A 221 11.84 21.38 -5.36
N ARG A 222 13.16 21.27 -5.58
CA ARG A 222 13.92 20.00 -5.56
C ARG A 222 14.46 19.71 -4.16
N THR A 223 14.13 18.59 -3.57
CA THR A 223 14.47 18.23 -2.18
C THR A 223 15.98 18.34 -1.86
N LEU A 224 16.83 17.82 -2.72
CA LEU A 224 18.29 17.89 -2.50
C LEU A 224 18.82 19.32 -2.56
N VAL A 225 18.28 20.16 -3.46
CA VAL A 225 18.63 21.57 -3.55
C VAL A 225 18.07 22.34 -2.35
N GLN A 226 16.83 22.04 -1.91
CA GLN A 226 16.28 22.59 -0.66
C GLN A 226 17.17 22.32 0.54
N LEU A 227 17.68 21.09 0.66
CA LEU A 227 18.60 20.72 1.73
C LEU A 227 19.91 21.52 1.62
N GLN A 228 20.44 21.69 0.42
CA GLN A 228 21.63 22.50 0.18
C GLN A 228 21.40 23.97 0.54
N GLU A 229 20.30 24.59 0.04
CA GLU A 229 19.92 25.98 0.37
C GLU A 229 19.72 26.15 1.88
N PHE A 230 19.07 25.20 2.53
CA PHE A 230 18.90 25.20 4.00
C PHE A 230 20.24 25.18 4.73
N LEU A 231 21.16 24.28 4.35
CA LEU A 231 22.49 24.18 4.96
C LEU A 231 23.32 25.46 4.77
N GLN A 232 23.24 26.08 3.59
CA GLN A 232 23.89 27.37 3.31
C GLN A 232 23.26 28.53 4.11
N GLY A 233 21.95 28.47 4.32
CA GLY A 233 21.19 29.48 5.06
C GLY A 233 21.31 29.38 6.58
N LEU A 234 21.93 28.34 7.15
CA LEU A 234 22.04 28.15 8.62
C LEU A 234 22.73 29.31 9.34
N LEU A 235 23.61 30.03 8.67
CA LEU A 235 24.25 31.24 9.25
C LEU A 235 23.30 32.43 9.39
N HIS A 236 22.15 32.40 8.72
CA HIS A 236 21.13 33.44 8.69
C HIS A 236 19.83 33.01 9.40
N LEU A 237 19.90 32.02 10.29
CA LEU A 237 18.74 31.54 11.04
C LEU A 237 18.13 32.65 11.89
N HIS A 238 16.79 32.62 12.06
CA HIS A 238 16.07 33.56 12.91
C HIS A 238 15.80 32.91 14.27
N PRO A 239 16.54 33.28 15.37
CA PRO A 239 16.45 32.56 16.63
C PRO A 239 15.04 32.53 17.26
N PRO A 240 14.22 33.60 17.21
CA PRO A 240 12.86 33.54 17.77
C PRO A 240 11.96 32.55 17.01
N THR A 241 12.08 32.50 15.68
CA THR A 241 11.31 31.55 14.83
C THR A 241 11.71 30.11 15.14
N LEU A 242 13.01 29.84 15.29
CA LEU A 242 13.51 28.52 15.64
C LEU A 242 13.05 28.10 17.05
N ALA A 243 13.17 28.99 18.03
CA ALA A 243 12.76 28.71 19.40
C ALA A 243 11.27 28.34 19.47
N LEU A 244 10.42 29.12 18.80
CA LEU A 244 8.98 28.83 18.70
C LEU A 244 8.71 27.48 18.00
N SER A 245 9.39 27.21 16.88
CA SER A 245 9.25 25.95 16.14
C SER A 245 9.63 24.74 16.97
N VAL A 246 10.75 24.81 17.67
CA VAL A 246 11.24 23.73 18.56
C VAL A 246 10.29 23.55 19.76
N ALA A 247 9.80 24.64 20.34
CA ALA A 247 8.82 24.56 21.43
C ALA A 247 7.52 23.88 20.97
N VAL A 248 7.02 24.24 19.78
CA VAL A 248 5.83 23.63 19.17
C VAL A 248 6.04 22.15 18.85
N ALA A 249 7.12 21.80 18.15
CA ALA A 249 7.44 20.43 17.84
C ALA A 249 7.63 19.59 19.12
N GLY A 250 8.34 20.13 20.11
CA GLY A 250 8.51 19.50 21.41
C GLY A 250 7.19 19.30 22.14
N ALA A 251 6.32 20.31 22.18
CA ALA A 251 5.00 20.22 22.79
C ALA A 251 4.13 19.12 22.14
N ILE A 252 4.16 19.00 20.81
CA ILE A 252 3.43 17.97 20.07
C ILE A 252 3.98 16.58 20.39
N LEU A 253 5.30 16.39 20.32
CA LEU A 253 5.94 15.09 20.55
C LEU A 253 5.77 14.63 22.01
N LEU A 254 5.97 15.53 22.98
CA LEU A 254 5.75 15.26 24.39
C LEU A 254 4.27 15.03 24.70
N GLY A 255 3.40 15.82 24.09
CA GLY A 255 1.96 15.67 24.25
C GLY A 255 1.45 14.31 23.76
N HIS A 256 1.93 13.83 22.62
CA HIS A 256 1.63 12.46 22.15
C HIS A 256 2.11 11.39 23.13
N ARG A 257 3.20 11.64 23.86
CA ARG A 257 3.76 10.68 24.83
C ARG A 257 3.04 10.68 26.17
N PHE A 258 2.65 11.87 26.68
CA PHE A 258 2.14 12.02 28.04
C PHE A 258 0.63 12.23 28.11
N ALA A 259 0.02 12.78 27.07
CA ALA A 259 -1.40 13.11 27.03
C ALA A 259 -2.04 12.72 25.67
N PRO A 260 -2.02 11.43 25.28
CA PRO A 260 -2.46 10.99 23.96
C PRO A 260 -3.96 11.22 23.64
N ARG A 261 -4.75 11.54 24.69
CA ARG A 261 -6.19 11.84 24.53
C ARG A 261 -6.46 13.32 24.28
N LEU A 262 -5.48 14.22 24.50
CA LEU A 262 -5.66 15.63 24.25
C LEU A 262 -5.24 15.99 22.82
N PRO A 263 -6.01 16.85 22.13
CA PRO A 263 -5.67 17.35 20.80
C PRO A 263 -4.56 18.41 20.88
N ILE A 264 -3.34 18.01 21.22
CA ILE A 264 -2.21 18.92 21.49
C ILE A 264 -1.96 19.87 20.32
N ALA A 265 -2.06 19.41 19.09
CA ALA A 265 -1.88 20.26 17.92
C ALA A 265 -2.88 21.44 17.91
N LEU A 266 -4.14 21.19 18.28
CA LEU A 266 -5.13 22.27 18.39
C LEU A 266 -4.78 23.23 19.54
N VAL A 267 -4.41 22.71 20.71
CA VAL A 267 -4.03 23.53 21.87
C VAL A 267 -2.85 24.44 21.52
N VAL A 268 -1.85 23.90 20.83
CA VAL A 268 -0.68 24.65 20.35
C VAL A 268 -1.09 25.71 19.32
N VAL A 269 -1.94 25.39 18.35
CA VAL A 269 -2.42 26.36 17.34
C VAL A 269 -3.19 27.49 18.03
N VAL A 270 -4.18 27.18 18.86
CA VAL A 270 -4.97 28.19 19.58
C VAL A 270 -4.08 29.03 20.50
N GLY A 271 -3.19 28.39 21.26
CA GLY A 271 -2.27 29.06 22.15
C GLY A 271 -1.29 29.99 21.42
N THR A 272 -0.76 29.56 20.26
CA THR A 272 0.17 30.38 19.47
C THR A 272 -0.56 31.51 18.73
N VAL A 273 -1.80 31.33 18.29
CA VAL A 273 -2.64 32.39 17.73
C VAL A 273 -2.92 33.47 18.80
N ALA A 274 -3.33 33.05 19.99
CA ALA A 274 -3.56 33.98 21.12
C ALA A 274 -2.26 34.70 21.51
N ALA A 275 -1.15 33.99 21.64
CA ALA A 275 0.14 34.61 21.95
C ALA A 275 0.59 35.57 20.84
N SER A 276 0.44 35.22 19.57
CA SER A 276 0.80 36.08 18.45
C SER A 276 -0.02 37.36 18.40
N ALA A 277 -1.33 37.28 18.71
CA ALA A 277 -2.22 38.45 18.78
C ALA A 277 -1.89 39.38 19.96
N THR A 278 -1.43 38.82 21.11
CA THR A 278 -1.13 39.61 22.32
C THR A 278 0.30 40.15 22.34
N PHE A 279 1.28 39.42 21.81
CA PHE A 279 2.70 39.78 21.83
C PHE A 279 3.23 40.29 20.49
N ASP A 280 2.37 40.54 19.50
CA ASP A 280 2.74 41.02 18.17
C ASP A 280 3.96 40.29 17.56
N PHE A 281 3.82 39.00 17.31
CA PHE A 281 4.90 38.19 16.74
C PHE A 281 5.38 38.72 15.38
N ALA A 282 4.47 39.36 14.62
CA ALA A 282 4.82 39.98 13.34
C ALA A 282 5.81 41.13 13.53
N GLY A 283 5.59 41.98 14.52
CA GLY A 283 6.52 43.06 14.89
C GLY A 283 7.88 42.57 15.36
N HIS A 284 7.95 41.33 15.89
CA HIS A 284 9.20 40.67 16.30
C HIS A 284 9.85 39.85 15.16
N GLY A 285 9.43 40.02 13.94
CA GLY A 285 10.01 39.36 12.75
C GLY A 285 9.59 37.89 12.55
N ILE A 286 8.63 37.37 13.33
CA ILE A 286 8.07 36.04 13.10
C ILE A 286 6.95 36.15 12.07
N ALA A 287 7.15 35.56 10.90
CA ALA A 287 6.17 35.60 9.81
C ALA A 287 4.85 34.93 10.21
N VAL A 288 3.74 35.66 10.12
CA VAL A 288 2.37 35.14 10.32
C VAL A 288 1.69 34.84 8.99
N ILE A 289 0.55 34.15 9.03
CA ILE A 289 -0.23 33.80 7.84
C ILE A 289 -0.72 35.06 7.11
N GLY A 290 -1.18 36.06 7.86
CA GLY A 290 -1.88 37.21 7.34
C GLY A 290 -3.38 36.97 7.14
N PRO A 291 -4.11 37.94 6.56
CA PRO A 291 -5.55 37.84 6.41
C PRO A 291 -5.99 36.58 5.65
N VAL A 292 -6.85 35.77 6.29
CA VAL A 292 -7.46 34.58 5.67
C VAL A 292 -8.89 34.97 5.28
N PRO A 293 -9.22 34.99 3.97
CA PRO A 293 -10.59 35.27 3.56
C PRO A 293 -11.50 34.17 4.13
N GLY A 294 -12.51 34.59 4.89
CA GLY A 294 -13.55 33.71 5.39
C GLY A 294 -14.60 33.44 4.30
N GLY A 295 -15.46 32.48 4.58
CA GLY A 295 -16.62 32.19 3.73
C GLY A 295 -16.55 30.82 3.07
N LEU A 296 -17.65 30.50 2.39
CA LEU A 296 -17.79 29.24 1.67
C LEU A 296 -16.99 29.29 0.36
N PRO A 297 -16.54 28.13 -0.15
CA PRO A 297 -15.92 28.07 -1.47
C PRO A 297 -16.87 28.57 -2.55
N SER A 298 -16.32 29.31 -3.51
CA SER A 298 -17.07 29.68 -4.72
C SER A 298 -17.14 28.47 -5.65
N PHE A 299 -18.36 28.07 -5.99
CA PHE A 299 -18.57 26.99 -6.96
C PHE A 299 -18.31 27.47 -8.37
N ALA A 300 -17.19 27.05 -8.93
CA ALA A 300 -16.84 27.37 -10.31
C ALA A 300 -16.06 26.19 -10.95
N LEU A 301 -16.23 26.04 -12.25
CA LEU A 301 -15.34 25.17 -13.02
C LEU A 301 -13.96 25.85 -13.14
N PRO A 302 -12.86 25.06 -13.12
CA PRO A 302 -11.53 25.60 -13.32
C PRO A 302 -11.41 26.34 -14.67
N ASP A 303 -11.04 27.61 -14.64
CA ASP A 303 -10.84 28.42 -15.85
C ASP A 303 -9.46 28.18 -16.43
N VAL A 304 -9.35 27.15 -17.28
CA VAL A 304 -8.12 26.78 -17.99
C VAL A 304 -8.39 26.46 -19.44
N THR A 305 -7.43 26.79 -20.30
CA THR A 305 -7.50 26.48 -21.72
C THR A 305 -7.31 24.96 -21.96
N TRP A 306 -7.80 24.46 -23.09
CA TRP A 306 -7.65 23.07 -23.48
C TRP A 306 -6.17 22.61 -23.53
N ARG A 307 -5.27 23.49 -23.98
CA ARG A 307 -3.83 23.20 -24.02
C ARG A 307 -3.24 23.04 -22.60
N GLU A 308 -3.66 23.85 -21.66
CA GLU A 308 -3.24 23.75 -20.27
C GLU A 308 -3.82 22.50 -19.61
N ALA A 309 -5.08 22.16 -19.87
CA ALA A 309 -5.70 20.92 -19.40
C ALA A 309 -4.93 19.69 -19.87
N LEU A 310 -4.50 19.64 -21.14
CA LEU A 310 -3.63 18.59 -21.65
C LEU A 310 -2.22 18.62 -21.00
N GLY A 311 -1.70 19.82 -20.72
CA GLY A 311 -0.40 19.98 -20.06
C GLY A 311 -0.36 19.42 -18.63
N VAL A 312 -1.49 19.47 -17.90
CA VAL A 312 -1.56 18.94 -16.52
C VAL A 312 -2.04 17.48 -16.47
N LEU A 313 -2.35 16.86 -17.59
CA LEU A 313 -2.80 15.46 -17.63
C LEU A 313 -1.79 14.47 -17.01
N PRO A 314 -0.47 14.56 -17.25
CA PRO A 314 0.50 13.69 -16.56
C PRO A 314 0.43 13.80 -15.03
N VAL A 315 0.24 15.02 -14.53
CA VAL A 315 0.09 15.28 -13.09
C VAL A 315 -1.18 14.62 -12.54
N ALA A 316 -2.29 14.74 -13.29
CA ALA A 316 -3.55 14.09 -12.92
C ALA A 316 -3.42 12.55 -12.92
N VAL A 317 -2.69 11.96 -13.86
CA VAL A 317 -2.40 10.52 -13.89
C VAL A 317 -1.58 10.12 -12.66
N SER A 318 -0.58 10.89 -12.28
CA SER A 318 0.24 10.62 -11.10
C SER A 318 -0.61 10.69 -9.81
N CYS A 319 -1.46 11.71 -9.67
CA CYS A 319 -2.41 11.81 -8.56
C CYS A 319 -3.38 10.63 -8.55
N PHE A 320 -3.94 10.25 -9.70
CA PHE A 320 -4.84 9.11 -9.86
C PHE A 320 -4.20 7.81 -9.36
N VAL A 321 -2.98 7.50 -9.81
CA VAL A 321 -2.26 6.29 -9.40
C VAL A 321 -2.01 6.31 -7.89
N MET A 322 -1.58 7.45 -7.35
CA MET A 322 -1.34 7.62 -5.92
C MET A 322 -2.62 7.41 -5.11
N ILE A 323 -3.72 8.03 -5.53
CA ILE A 323 -5.01 7.94 -4.84
C ILE A 323 -5.50 6.50 -4.79
N ILE A 324 -5.50 5.79 -5.93
CA ILE A 324 -5.92 4.38 -5.96
C ILE A 324 -5.05 3.54 -5.02
N ALA A 325 -3.74 3.64 -5.17
CA ALA A 325 -2.81 2.82 -4.40
C ALA A 325 -2.93 3.05 -2.90
N GLN A 326 -2.88 4.31 -2.46
CA GLN A 326 -2.88 4.67 -1.05
C GLN A 326 -4.25 4.45 -0.41
N SER A 327 -5.32 4.85 -1.09
CA SER A 327 -6.68 4.72 -0.55
C SER A 327 -7.09 3.25 -0.41
N ALA A 328 -6.83 2.42 -1.43
CA ALA A 328 -7.16 1.01 -1.38
C ALA A 328 -6.34 0.26 -0.32
N ALA A 329 -5.02 0.54 -0.24
CA ALA A 329 -4.18 -0.07 0.79
C ALA A 329 -4.66 0.32 2.20
N THR A 330 -4.99 1.61 2.42
CA THR A 330 -5.50 2.11 3.69
C THR A 330 -6.85 1.47 4.02
N ALA A 331 -7.81 1.50 3.10
CA ALA A 331 -9.13 0.92 3.29
C ALA A 331 -9.05 -0.57 3.68
N ARG A 332 -8.23 -1.36 2.98
CA ARG A 332 -8.02 -2.78 3.27
C ARG A 332 -7.42 -3.03 4.65
N VAL A 333 -6.40 -2.27 5.06
CA VAL A 333 -5.77 -2.44 6.38
C VAL A 333 -6.79 -2.25 7.49
N PHE A 334 -7.62 -1.20 7.42
CA PHE A 334 -8.61 -0.92 8.44
C PHE A 334 -9.81 -1.86 8.36
N ALA A 335 -10.25 -2.27 7.17
CA ALA A 335 -11.29 -3.27 6.99
C ALA A 335 -10.90 -4.63 7.62
N VAL A 336 -9.68 -5.11 7.37
CA VAL A 336 -9.15 -6.34 7.98
C VAL A 336 -9.07 -6.21 9.51
N ARG A 337 -8.57 -5.07 10.02
CA ARG A 337 -8.46 -4.81 11.46
C ARG A 337 -9.82 -4.83 12.17
N HIS A 338 -10.86 -4.31 11.52
CA HIS A 338 -12.22 -4.25 12.06
C HIS A 338 -13.12 -5.39 11.60
N ARG A 339 -12.60 -6.34 10.79
CA ARG A 339 -13.33 -7.49 10.21
C ARG A 339 -14.55 -7.03 9.39
N GLU A 340 -14.39 -5.96 8.66
CA GLU A 340 -15.42 -5.39 7.78
C GLU A 340 -15.16 -5.77 6.32
N ARG A 341 -16.22 -5.82 5.52
CA ARG A 341 -16.13 -5.97 4.06
C ARG A 341 -16.21 -4.58 3.44
N ILE A 342 -15.39 -4.33 2.44
CA ILE A 342 -15.41 -3.10 1.64
C ILE A 342 -15.66 -3.46 0.17
N ASP A 343 -16.29 -2.55 -0.55
CA ASP A 343 -16.38 -2.58 -2.02
C ASP A 343 -15.42 -1.53 -2.58
N GLU A 344 -14.29 -1.98 -3.09
CA GLU A 344 -13.25 -1.11 -3.64
C GLU A 344 -13.75 -0.28 -4.82
N ASN A 345 -14.67 -0.83 -5.60
CA ASN A 345 -15.27 -0.09 -6.70
C ASN A 345 -16.22 1.03 -6.20
N ALA A 346 -16.91 0.84 -5.08
CA ALA A 346 -17.69 1.90 -4.44
C ALA A 346 -16.77 2.97 -3.85
N ASP A 347 -15.65 2.59 -3.24
CA ASP A 347 -14.67 3.55 -2.73
C ASP A 347 -14.04 4.37 -3.86
N ILE A 348 -13.73 3.78 -5.03
CA ILE A 348 -13.25 4.51 -6.21
C ILE A 348 -14.30 5.52 -6.70
N LEU A 349 -15.59 5.18 -6.67
CA LEU A 349 -16.66 6.13 -7.00
C LEU A 349 -16.72 7.27 -5.98
N GLY A 350 -16.63 6.95 -4.68
CA GLY A 350 -16.57 7.94 -3.60
C GLY A 350 -15.39 8.90 -3.76
N LEU A 351 -14.20 8.38 -4.10
CA LEU A 351 -12.99 9.16 -4.37
C LEU A 351 -13.14 10.03 -5.63
N SER A 352 -13.79 9.51 -6.68
CA SER A 352 -14.10 10.30 -7.88
C SER A 352 -14.99 11.50 -7.54
N ALA A 353 -16.08 11.26 -6.81
CA ALA A 353 -16.99 12.33 -6.40
C ALA A 353 -16.32 13.33 -5.45
N ALA A 354 -15.46 12.87 -4.54
CA ALA A 354 -14.69 13.73 -3.65
C ALA A 354 -13.74 14.66 -4.44
N ASN A 355 -13.05 14.13 -5.44
CA ASN A 355 -12.15 14.92 -6.27
C ASN A 355 -12.91 15.86 -7.23
N ALA A 356 -14.08 15.48 -7.72
CA ALA A 356 -14.97 16.39 -8.45
C ALA A 356 -15.46 17.53 -7.55
N ALA A 357 -15.85 17.22 -6.31
CA ALA A 357 -16.22 18.24 -5.32
C ALA A 357 -15.04 19.16 -4.96
N ALA A 358 -13.82 18.64 -4.88
CA ALA A 358 -12.59 19.42 -4.69
C ALA A 358 -12.37 20.40 -5.85
N ALA A 359 -12.47 19.92 -7.09
CA ALA A 359 -12.35 20.78 -8.28
C ALA A 359 -13.36 21.93 -8.30
N LEU A 360 -14.63 21.61 -8.01
CA LEU A 360 -15.73 22.58 -7.99
C LEU A 360 -15.63 23.58 -6.84
N SER A 361 -14.99 23.22 -5.74
CA SER A 361 -14.78 24.09 -4.57
C SER A 361 -13.46 24.89 -4.62
N GLY A 362 -12.74 24.85 -5.75
CA GLY A 362 -11.49 25.60 -5.93
C GLY A 362 -10.37 25.12 -5.00
N THR A 363 -10.34 23.82 -4.70
CA THR A 363 -9.29 23.22 -3.88
C THR A 363 -8.56 22.10 -4.64
N PHE A 364 -7.61 21.47 -3.98
CA PHE A 364 -6.75 20.47 -4.60
C PHE A 364 -7.19 19.03 -4.30
N VAL A 365 -6.56 18.11 -5.00
CA VAL A 365 -6.81 16.68 -5.00
C VAL A 365 -6.84 16.11 -3.58
N VAL A 366 -7.80 15.23 -3.30
CA VAL A 366 -7.96 14.52 -2.02
C VAL A 366 -7.79 13.03 -2.21
N ASN A 367 -7.32 12.35 -1.17
CA ASN A 367 -7.16 10.88 -1.16
C ASN A 367 -7.51 10.27 0.18
N GLY A 368 -7.55 8.94 0.24
CA GLY A 368 -7.67 8.20 1.49
C GLY A 368 -6.35 8.20 2.26
N SER A 369 -6.21 9.08 3.24
CA SER A 369 -4.97 9.26 4.00
C SER A 369 -4.81 8.23 5.12
N PRO A 370 -3.71 7.43 5.14
CA PRO A 370 -3.46 6.46 6.20
C PRO A 370 -3.30 7.14 7.57
N THR A 371 -2.64 8.28 7.60
CA THR A 371 -2.36 9.03 8.84
C THR A 371 -3.64 9.58 9.46
N GLN A 372 -4.47 10.21 8.63
CA GLN A 372 -5.74 10.79 9.09
C GLN A 372 -6.75 9.70 9.45
N THR A 373 -6.76 8.58 8.71
CA THR A 373 -7.57 7.40 9.04
C THR A 373 -7.16 6.81 10.40
N ALA A 374 -5.86 6.70 10.68
CA ALA A 374 -5.37 6.27 11.98
C ALA A 374 -5.74 7.25 13.10
N MET A 375 -5.77 8.56 12.84
CA MET A 375 -6.24 9.58 13.78
C MET A 375 -7.73 9.43 14.06
N GLY A 376 -8.56 9.24 13.01
CA GLY A 376 -9.98 8.97 13.14
C GLY A 376 -10.26 7.72 13.98
N GLU A 377 -9.54 6.62 13.74
CA GLU A 377 -9.63 5.40 14.53
C GLU A 377 -9.28 5.65 16.01
N ARG A 378 -8.17 6.35 16.28
CA ARG A 378 -7.75 6.70 17.65
C ARG A 378 -8.74 7.63 18.35
N ALA A 379 -9.40 8.51 17.59
CA ALA A 379 -10.48 9.36 18.09
C ALA A 379 -11.76 8.56 18.41
N GLY A 380 -11.85 7.31 17.95
CA GLY A 380 -12.98 6.41 18.21
C GLY A 380 -14.00 6.35 17.07
N ALA A 381 -13.70 6.89 15.89
CA ALA A 381 -14.56 6.81 14.70
C ALA A 381 -14.81 5.35 14.30
N ARG A 382 -16.08 5.06 13.95
CA ARG A 382 -16.52 3.73 13.48
C ARG A 382 -17.38 3.80 12.23
N SER A 383 -17.72 5.00 11.77
CA SER A 383 -18.45 5.21 10.53
C SER A 383 -18.13 6.58 9.93
N GLN A 384 -18.59 6.80 8.70
CA GLN A 384 -18.44 8.07 7.99
C GLN A 384 -19.22 9.24 8.66
N ILE A 385 -20.05 8.97 9.68
CA ILE A 385 -20.66 10.03 10.51
C ILE A 385 -19.59 10.90 11.18
N ALA A 386 -18.45 10.31 11.59
CA ALA A 386 -17.34 11.06 12.15
C ALA A 386 -16.78 12.09 11.15
N GLN A 387 -16.75 11.75 9.87
CA GLN A 387 -16.30 12.65 8.81
C GLN A 387 -17.32 13.76 8.53
N LEU A 388 -18.60 13.45 8.56
CA LEU A 388 -19.65 14.47 8.44
C LEU A 388 -19.61 15.45 9.62
N ALA A 389 -19.38 14.96 10.83
CA ALA A 389 -19.17 15.81 12.01
C ALA A 389 -17.91 16.67 11.88
N PHE A 390 -16.82 16.09 11.35
CA PHE A 390 -15.59 16.81 11.03
C PHE A 390 -15.86 17.95 10.03
N ALA A 391 -16.55 17.67 8.92
CA ALA A 391 -16.93 18.69 7.94
C ALA A 391 -17.80 19.78 8.55
N GLY A 392 -18.72 19.44 9.46
CA GLY A 392 -19.52 20.40 10.22
C GLY A 392 -18.70 21.35 11.07
N VAL A 393 -17.67 20.84 11.78
CA VAL A 393 -16.74 21.70 12.54
C VAL A 393 -15.95 22.61 11.61
N VAL A 394 -15.47 22.10 10.48
CA VAL A 394 -14.75 22.93 9.48
C VAL A 394 -15.64 24.04 8.91
N LEU A 395 -16.92 23.74 8.67
CA LEU A 395 -17.90 24.74 8.25
C LEU A 395 -18.03 25.86 9.29
N LEU A 396 -18.11 25.53 10.58
CA LEU A 396 -18.15 26.53 11.66
C LEU A 396 -16.87 27.37 11.69
N VAL A 397 -15.72 26.74 11.48
CA VAL A 397 -14.43 27.47 11.41
C VAL A 397 -14.42 28.44 10.24
N LEU A 398 -14.87 28.02 9.04
CA LEU A 398 -14.92 28.86 7.84
C LEU A 398 -15.86 30.07 8.00
N LEU A 399 -16.97 29.90 8.71
CA LEU A 399 -17.96 30.96 8.89
C LEU A 399 -17.60 31.97 9.98
N PHE A 400 -16.94 31.52 11.09
CA PHE A 400 -16.82 32.34 12.29
C PHE A 400 -15.38 32.48 12.81
N LEU A 401 -14.45 31.59 12.47
CA LEU A 401 -13.15 31.50 13.12
C LEU A 401 -11.95 31.75 12.20
N THR A 402 -12.18 32.19 10.95
CA THR A 402 -11.08 32.50 10.00
C THR A 402 -10.30 33.76 10.39
N GLY A 403 -10.98 34.77 11.00
CA GLY A 403 -10.33 36.00 11.46
C GLY A 403 -9.15 35.75 12.40
N PRO A 404 -9.30 34.97 13.48
CA PRO A 404 -8.19 34.61 14.35
C PRO A 404 -7.01 33.92 13.67
N LEU A 405 -7.24 33.17 12.58
CA LEU A 405 -6.19 32.45 11.85
C LEU A 405 -5.11 33.37 11.26
N GLN A 406 -5.40 34.64 11.00
CA GLN A 406 -4.42 35.61 10.46
C GLN A 406 -3.17 35.76 11.35
N TYR A 407 -3.32 35.57 12.64
CA TYR A 407 -2.24 35.68 13.62
C TYR A 407 -1.42 34.39 13.76
N LEU A 408 -1.78 33.31 13.06
CA LEU A 408 -1.07 32.03 13.18
C LEU A 408 0.34 32.13 12.58
N PRO A 409 1.42 31.87 13.36
CA PRO A 409 2.78 31.94 12.85
C PRO A 409 3.04 30.80 11.83
N ARG A 410 3.69 31.16 10.72
CA ARG A 410 3.99 30.18 9.64
C ARG A 410 4.90 29.05 10.12
N CYS A 411 5.81 29.34 11.04
CA CYS A 411 6.72 28.35 11.61
C CYS A 411 6.00 27.29 12.46
N VAL A 412 4.84 27.65 13.06
CA VAL A 412 3.99 26.68 13.78
C VAL A 412 3.45 25.64 12.84
N LEU A 413 2.95 26.06 11.65
CA LEU A 413 2.50 25.12 10.62
C LEU A 413 3.66 24.25 10.12
N ALA A 414 4.83 24.85 9.89
CA ALA A 414 6.02 24.10 9.48
C ALA A 414 6.41 23.04 10.54
N ALA A 415 6.37 23.39 11.83
CA ALA A 415 6.67 22.46 12.93
C ALA A 415 5.63 21.33 13.02
N ILE A 416 4.33 21.63 12.84
CA ILE A 416 3.27 20.61 12.82
C ILE A 416 3.51 19.63 11.68
N VAL A 417 3.69 20.13 10.45
CA VAL A 417 3.91 19.30 9.27
C VAL A 417 5.22 18.48 9.39
N PHE A 418 6.27 19.06 9.98
CA PHE A 418 7.52 18.35 10.27
C PHE A 418 7.32 17.17 11.22
N THR A 419 6.53 17.35 12.30
CA THR A 419 6.23 16.23 13.21
C THR A 419 5.41 15.12 12.55
N ILE A 420 4.54 15.48 11.59
CA ILE A 420 3.82 14.51 10.76
C ILE A 420 4.80 13.77 9.85
N ALA A 421 5.68 14.49 9.19
CA ALA A 421 6.69 13.95 8.28
C ALA A 421 7.59 12.91 8.96
N ILE A 422 8.05 13.20 10.19
CA ILE A 422 8.78 12.23 11.03
C ILE A 422 7.92 10.99 11.29
N GLY A 423 6.63 11.17 11.57
CA GLY A 423 5.69 10.06 11.81
C GLY A 423 5.41 9.17 10.58
N MET A 424 5.71 9.66 9.37
CA MET A 424 5.61 8.88 8.13
C MET A 424 6.82 7.98 7.89
N ILE A 425 7.96 8.24 8.54
CA ILE A 425 9.17 7.42 8.45
C ILE A 425 8.96 6.15 9.28
N ASP A 426 8.60 5.06 8.62
CA ASP A 426 8.31 3.77 9.28
C ASP A 426 9.59 2.97 9.54
N VAL A 427 10.38 3.41 10.53
CA VAL A 427 11.62 2.72 10.94
C VAL A 427 11.36 1.29 11.45
N PRO A 428 10.29 1.02 12.26
CA PRO A 428 9.95 -0.34 12.64
C PRO A 428 9.65 -1.23 11.43
N GLY A 429 8.78 -0.79 10.52
CA GLY A 429 8.44 -1.53 9.30
C GLY A 429 9.66 -1.82 8.43
N LEU A 430 10.55 -0.83 8.22
CA LEU A 430 11.81 -1.04 7.49
C LEU A 430 12.72 -2.08 8.17
N ARG A 431 12.78 -2.09 9.51
CA ARG A 431 13.58 -3.05 10.28
C ARG A 431 13.02 -4.47 10.15
N ASP A 432 11.70 -4.62 10.20
CA ASP A 432 11.03 -5.90 10.06
C ASP A 432 11.21 -6.46 8.65
N ILE A 433 11.01 -5.63 7.61
CA ILE A 433 11.27 -6.01 6.21
C ILE A 433 12.74 -6.45 6.04
N ARG A 434 13.70 -5.72 6.66
CA ARG A 434 15.12 -6.10 6.58
C ARG A 434 15.41 -7.47 7.19
N ARG A 435 14.72 -7.82 8.28
CA ARG A 435 14.91 -9.11 8.97
C ARG A 435 14.27 -10.27 8.20
N GLU A 436 13.06 -10.06 7.68
CA GLU A 436 12.30 -11.12 7.03
C GLU A 436 12.70 -11.30 5.56
N SER A 437 12.94 -10.21 4.83
CA SER A 437 13.23 -10.22 3.40
C SER A 437 14.25 -9.14 3.00
N PRO A 438 15.58 -9.44 3.06
CA PRO A 438 16.62 -8.48 2.68
C PRO A 438 16.52 -7.97 1.24
N GLY A 439 15.95 -8.78 0.32
CA GLY A 439 15.68 -8.39 -1.07
C GLY A 439 14.61 -7.30 -1.17
N GLU A 440 13.56 -7.40 -0.36
CA GLU A 440 12.50 -6.41 -0.28
C GLU A 440 12.95 -5.13 0.42
N PHE A 441 13.80 -5.24 1.43
CA PHE A 441 14.40 -4.09 2.08
C PHE A 441 15.15 -3.20 1.09
N ARG A 442 15.95 -3.79 0.19
CA ARG A 442 16.63 -3.03 -0.87
C ARG A 442 15.65 -2.30 -1.78
N LEU A 443 14.52 -2.94 -2.09
CA LEU A 443 13.45 -2.33 -2.89
C LEU A 443 12.82 -1.15 -2.16
N ALA A 444 12.49 -1.28 -0.86
CA ALA A 444 11.95 -0.20 -0.04
C ALA A 444 12.91 0.99 0.04
N VAL A 445 14.20 0.73 0.29
CA VAL A 445 15.23 1.78 0.37
C VAL A 445 15.41 2.47 -0.99
N LEU A 446 15.43 1.72 -2.09
CA LEU A 446 15.55 2.29 -3.44
C LEU A 446 14.34 3.18 -3.76
N THR A 447 13.13 2.73 -3.40
CA THR A 447 11.91 3.54 -3.56
C THR A 447 11.99 4.84 -2.74
N ALA A 448 12.39 4.75 -1.46
CA ALA A 448 12.55 5.93 -0.61
C ALA A 448 13.60 6.91 -1.17
N ALA A 449 14.75 6.39 -1.61
CA ALA A 449 15.82 7.18 -2.21
C ALA A 449 15.37 7.87 -3.50
N ALA A 450 14.60 7.19 -4.35
CA ALA A 450 14.06 7.77 -5.57
C ALA A 450 13.08 8.91 -5.29
N VAL A 451 12.16 8.73 -4.32
CA VAL A 451 11.23 9.79 -3.90
C VAL A 451 12.00 11.04 -3.46
N VAL A 452 13.05 10.88 -2.65
CA VAL A 452 13.85 11.99 -2.15
C VAL A 452 14.69 12.65 -3.25
N ALA A 453 15.28 11.85 -4.13
CA ALA A 453 16.24 12.35 -5.13
C ALA A 453 15.57 12.93 -6.38
N ILE A 454 14.51 12.29 -6.87
CA ILE A 454 13.89 12.59 -8.15
C ILE A 454 12.53 13.30 -7.94
N GLY A 455 11.77 12.87 -6.93
CA GLY A 455 10.46 13.42 -6.60
C GLY A 455 9.42 12.34 -6.34
N VAL A 456 8.27 12.75 -5.78
CA VAL A 456 7.18 11.85 -5.38
C VAL A 456 6.57 11.15 -6.59
N GLU A 457 6.31 11.88 -7.67
CA GLU A 457 5.69 11.38 -8.90
C GLU A 457 6.51 10.23 -9.52
N GLN A 458 7.79 10.51 -9.81
CA GLN A 458 8.70 9.53 -10.40
C GLN A 458 8.97 8.37 -9.44
N GLY A 459 9.00 8.65 -8.13
CA GLY A 459 9.15 7.66 -7.08
C GLY A 459 8.00 6.64 -7.07
N ILE A 460 6.74 7.09 -7.24
CA ILE A 460 5.57 6.18 -7.34
C ILE A 460 5.65 5.32 -8.59
N LEU A 461 5.88 5.94 -9.75
CA LEU A 461 5.96 5.21 -11.02
C LEU A 461 7.05 4.15 -10.98
N MET A 462 8.21 4.51 -10.44
CA MET A 462 9.31 3.56 -10.24
C MET A 462 8.94 2.45 -9.25
N ALA A 463 8.24 2.78 -8.16
CA ALA A 463 7.79 1.83 -7.17
C ALA A 463 6.85 0.76 -7.77
N ILE A 464 5.90 1.20 -8.59
CA ILE A 464 4.98 0.30 -9.32
C ILE A 464 5.77 -0.57 -10.30
N ALA A 465 6.65 0.03 -11.11
CA ALA A 465 7.46 -0.69 -12.09
C ALA A 465 8.35 -1.75 -11.42
N LEU A 466 9.00 -1.41 -10.30
CA LEU A 466 9.84 -2.34 -9.55
C LEU A 466 9.02 -3.47 -8.89
N SER A 467 7.81 -3.15 -8.39
CA SER A 467 6.89 -4.15 -7.82
C SER A 467 6.44 -5.15 -8.89
N LEU A 468 6.05 -4.64 -10.07
CA LEU A 468 5.68 -5.45 -11.21
C LEU A 468 6.85 -6.31 -11.73
N LEU A 469 8.03 -5.70 -11.89
CA LEU A 469 9.24 -6.42 -12.31
C LEU A 469 9.60 -7.57 -11.36
N ARG A 470 9.44 -7.34 -10.07
CA ARG A 470 9.66 -8.39 -9.07
C ARG A 470 8.63 -9.51 -9.19
N HIS A 471 7.37 -9.18 -9.41
CA HIS A 471 6.29 -10.17 -9.60
C HIS A 471 6.58 -11.04 -10.84
N VAL A 472 6.91 -10.40 -11.97
CA VAL A 472 7.30 -11.09 -13.20
C VAL A 472 8.53 -11.96 -12.99
N ARG A 473 9.57 -11.46 -12.26
CA ARG A 473 10.78 -12.24 -11.98
C ARG A 473 10.49 -13.49 -11.12
N HIS A 474 9.53 -13.42 -10.22
CA HIS A 474 9.15 -14.58 -9.41
C HIS A 474 8.48 -15.66 -10.26
N SER A 475 7.60 -15.27 -11.18
CA SER A 475 6.96 -16.19 -12.13
C SER A 475 7.94 -16.73 -13.20
N TYR A 476 8.95 -15.92 -13.56
CA TYR A 476 10.01 -16.33 -14.50
C TYR A 476 10.95 -17.41 -13.94
N ARG A 477 11.20 -17.39 -12.61
CA ARG A 477 12.08 -18.37 -11.93
C ARG A 477 11.35 -19.09 -10.81
N PRO A 478 10.40 -19.98 -11.16
CA PRO A 478 9.68 -20.74 -10.15
C PRO A 478 10.60 -21.75 -9.46
N HIS A 479 10.19 -22.22 -8.31
CA HIS A 479 10.83 -23.34 -7.65
C HIS A 479 10.51 -24.62 -8.41
N THR A 480 11.56 -25.36 -8.76
CA THR A 480 11.45 -26.67 -9.43
C THR A 480 11.88 -27.76 -8.47
N THR A 481 11.17 -28.88 -8.46
CA THR A 481 11.45 -29.99 -7.57
C THR A 481 11.36 -31.33 -8.30
N ILE A 482 12.06 -32.31 -7.78
CA ILE A 482 11.99 -33.71 -8.21
C ILE A 482 11.59 -34.60 -7.02
N LEU A 483 10.85 -35.65 -7.28
CA LEU A 483 10.59 -36.70 -6.33
C LEU A 483 11.78 -37.69 -6.38
N ALA A 484 12.74 -37.50 -5.50
CA ALA A 484 13.90 -38.37 -5.43
C ALA A 484 13.69 -39.52 -4.42
N THR A 485 14.32 -40.65 -4.64
CA THR A 485 14.34 -41.76 -3.68
C THR A 485 15.67 -41.77 -2.94
N ASP A 486 15.63 -41.74 -1.62
CA ASP A 486 16.82 -41.77 -0.77
C ASP A 486 17.42 -43.17 -0.70
N ALA A 487 18.62 -43.32 -0.07
CA ALA A 487 19.30 -44.59 0.10
C ALA A 487 18.48 -45.63 0.92
N THR A 488 17.43 -45.19 1.62
CA THR A 488 16.54 -46.04 2.42
C THR A 488 15.31 -46.51 1.63
N GLY A 489 15.15 -46.06 0.37
CA GLY A 489 13.99 -46.34 -0.48
C GLY A 489 12.81 -45.40 -0.24
N ARG A 490 12.97 -44.34 0.60
CA ARG A 490 11.94 -43.37 0.90
C ARG A 490 11.94 -42.26 -0.16
N ARG A 491 10.77 -41.92 -0.64
CA ARG A 491 10.57 -40.79 -1.59
C ARG A 491 10.50 -39.46 -0.88
N GLU A 492 11.32 -38.51 -1.30
CA GLU A 492 11.36 -37.14 -0.77
C GLU A 492 11.33 -36.12 -1.91
N VAL A 493 10.66 -35.01 -1.67
CA VAL A 493 10.61 -33.89 -2.62
C VAL A 493 11.83 -32.98 -2.36
N VAL A 494 12.77 -32.96 -3.29
CA VAL A 494 13.98 -32.17 -3.22
C VAL A 494 14.06 -31.15 -4.38
N PRO A 495 14.87 -30.09 -4.28
CA PRO A 495 15.09 -29.18 -5.42
C PRO A 495 15.59 -29.97 -6.64
N ALA A 496 15.04 -29.63 -7.83
CA ALA A 496 15.44 -30.26 -9.07
C ALA A 496 16.92 -29.98 -9.37
N THR A 497 17.69 -31.04 -9.47
CA THR A 497 19.13 -30.99 -9.79
C THR A 497 19.43 -32.09 -10.79
N PRO A 498 20.14 -31.80 -11.92
CA PRO A 498 20.59 -32.82 -12.84
C PRO A 498 21.37 -33.94 -12.12
N GLY A 499 21.17 -35.17 -12.51
CA GLY A 499 21.78 -36.34 -11.85
C GLY A 499 20.89 -37.00 -10.80
N LEU A 500 19.69 -36.49 -10.53
CA LEU A 500 18.70 -37.15 -9.67
C LEU A 500 17.63 -37.86 -10.51
N GLU A 501 17.19 -39.03 -10.02
CA GLU A 501 16.06 -39.75 -10.59
C GLU A 501 15.10 -40.23 -9.49
N THR A 502 13.85 -40.47 -9.84
CA THR A 502 12.83 -40.98 -8.88
C THR A 502 12.97 -42.50 -8.70
N ALA A 503 13.23 -43.19 -9.77
CA ALA A 503 13.55 -44.63 -9.84
C ALA A 503 14.35 -44.86 -11.13
N PRO A 504 15.06 -46.00 -11.28
CA PRO A 504 15.82 -46.27 -12.49
C PRO A 504 14.98 -46.10 -13.77
N GLY A 505 15.36 -45.12 -14.60
CA GLY A 505 14.68 -44.78 -15.85
C GLY A 505 13.41 -43.93 -15.70
N LEU A 506 13.09 -43.44 -14.49
CA LEU A 506 11.93 -42.60 -14.22
C LEU A 506 12.32 -41.31 -13.51
N ILE A 507 11.88 -40.19 -14.02
CA ILE A 507 11.96 -38.87 -13.39
C ILE A 507 10.55 -38.32 -13.16
N VAL A 508 10.23 -37.93 -11.91
CA VAL A 508 9.00 -37.18 -11.58
C VAL A 508 9.40 -35.77 -11.21
N TYR A 509 9.10 -34.84 -12.10
CA TYR A 509 9.52 -33.45 -12.02
C TYR A 509 8.32 -32.54 -11.84
N ARG A 510 8.44 -31.52 -11.00
CA ARG A 510 7.43 -30.49 -10.75
C ARG A 510 7.98 -29.11 -11.09
N PHE A 511 7.30 -28.42 -11.97
CA PHE A 511 7.53 -27.01 -12.26
C PHE A 511 6.52 -26.18 -11.48
N GLY A 512 6.99 -25.26 -10.64
CA GLY A 512 6.19 -24.55 -9.62
C GLY A 512 5.46 -23.29 -10.13
N ALA A 513 5.07 -23.22 -11.39
CA ALA A 513 4.32 -22.09 -11.99
C ALA A 513 3.57 -22.53 -13.24
N ASP A 514 2.68 -21.68 -13.74
CA ASP A 514 2.13 -21.77 -15.08
C ASP A 514 3.22 -21.65 -16.14
N LEU A 515 3.02 -22.28 -17.30
CA LEU A 515 3.95 -22.20 -18.42
C LEU A 515 3.52 -21.10 -19.40
N PHE A 516 4.41 -20.16 -19.63
CA PHE A 516 4.20 -19.05 -20.56
C PHE A 516 5.50 -18.69 -21.30
N TYR A 517 5.39 -17.86 -22.32
CA TYR A 517 6.50 -17.51 -23.21
C TYR A 517 7.83 -17.15 -22.51
N ALA A 518 7.77 -16.56 -21.30
CA ALA A 518 8.98 -16.09 -20.63
C ALA A 518 9.71 -17.16 -19.81
N ASN A 519 9.05 -18.26 -19.39
CA ASN A 519 9.65 -19.30 -18.55
C ASN A 519 9.74 -20.67 -19.22
N THR A 520 9.22 -20.80 -20.43
CA THR A 520 9.16 -22.08 -21.13
C THR A 520 10.55 -22.60 -21.51
N ASP A 521 11.49 -21.73 -21.94
CA ASP A 521 12.87 -22.14 -22.27
C ASP A 521 13.55 -22.78 -21.07
N ARG A 522 13.35 -22.18 -19.88
CA ARG A 522 13.87 -22.75 -18.64
C ARG A 522 13.27 -24.13 -18.35
N PHE A 523 11.98 -24.31 -18.55
CA PHE A 523 11.30 -25.60 -18.38
C PHE A 523 11.91 -26.64 -19.30
N THR A 524 12.02 -26.34 -20.60
CA THR A 524 12.57 -27.28 -21.61
C THR A 524 14.04 -27.59 -21.37
N ASP A 525 14.86 -26.58 -21.00
CA ASP A 525 16.28 -26.76 -20.69
C ASP A 525 16.49 -27.61 -19.44
N GLU A 526 15.71 -27.38 -18.36
CA GLU A 526 15.77 -28.21 -17.15
C GLU A 526 15.35 -29.66 -17.46
N VAL A 527 14.29 -29.89 -18.25
CA VAL A 527 13.87 -31.23 -18.65
C VAL A 527 14.98 -31.94 -19.44
N ARG A 528 15.56 -31.27 -20.45
CA ARG A 528 16.68 -31.82 -21.24
C ARG A 528 17.89 -32.15 -20.36
N ALA A 529 18.29 -31.23 -19.50
CA ALA A 529 19.44 -31.43 -18.60
C ALA A 529 19.21 -32.59 -17.62
N MET A 530 17.98 -32.79 -17.14
CA MET A 530 17.66 -33.89 -16.26
C MET A 530 17.69 -35.24 -16.97
N VAL A 531 17.26 -35.28 -18.24
CA VAL A 531 17.33 -36.51 -19.06
C VAL A 531 18.77 -36.84 -19.43
N GLU A 532 19.56 -35.84 -19.84
CA GLU A 532 20.95 -36.00 -20.28
C GLU A 532 21.89 -36.47 -19.15
N HIS A 533 21.67 -35.95 -17.94
CA HIS A 533 22.56 -36.24 -16.78
C HIS A 533 21.97 -37.28 -15.82
N ALA A 534 20.91 -37.99 -16.20
CA ALA A 534 20.31 -39.02 -15.36
C ALA A 534 21.30 -40.19 -15.11
N PRO A 535 21.33 -40.78 -13.90
CA PRO A 535 22.19 -41.93 -13.60
C PRO A 535 21.90 -43.16 -14.45
N THR A 536 20.63 -43.32 -14.86
CA THR A 536 20.20 -44.40 -15.74
C THR A 536 19.48 -43.87 -16.98
N PRO A 537 19.48 -44.56 -18.13
CA PRO A 537 18.74 -44.12 -19.29
C PRO A 537 17.27 -43.91 -18.98
N VAL A 538 16.80 -42.66 -19.13
CA VAL A 538 15.42 -42.28 -18.83
C VAL A 538 14.47 -42.85 -19.90
N ARG A 539 13.39 -43.48 -19.44
CA ARG A 539 12.29 -43.97 -20.30
C ARG A 539 11.04 -43.16 -20.10
N TRP A 540 10.82 -42.69 -18.89
CA TRP A 540 9.61 -41.98 -18.48
C TRP A 540 9.96 -40.66 -17.79
N PHE A 541 9.45 -39.57 -18.35
CA PHE A 541 9.54 -38.25 -17.74
C PHE A 541 8.13 -37.78 -17.36
N VAL A 542 7.83 -37.72 -16.06
CA VAL A 542 6.52 -37.34 -15.53
C VAL A 542 6.56 -35.90 -15.04
N VAL A 543 5.80 -35.05 -15.70
CA VAL A 543 5.56 -33.68 -15.24
C VAL A 543 4.41 -33.68 -14.23
N GLU A 544 4.71 -33.41 -12.98
CA GLU A 544 3.71 -33.23 -11.91
C GLU A 544 3.14 -31.83 -12.03
N ALA A 545 1.95 -31.69 -12.63
CA ALA A 545 1.37 -30.44 -13.09
C ALA A 545 0.43 -29.76 -12.08
N SER A 546 0.52 -30.09 -10.78
CA SER A 546 -0.39 -29.50 -9.75
C SER A 546 -0.27 -27.98 -9.62
N ALA A 547 0.89 -27.41 -9.96
CA ALA A 547 1.14 -25.97 -9.93
C ALA A 547 0.91 -25.26 -11.27
N MET A 548 0.60 -26.03 -12.32
CA MET A 548 0.26 -25.50 -13.64
C MET A 548 -1.24 -25.41 -13.79
N THR A 549 -1.77 -24.24 -14.02
CA THR A 549 -3.19 -24.00 -14.27
C THR A 549 -3.46 -23.52 -15.68
N ASP A 550 -2.43 -23.03 -16.37
CA ASP A 550 -2.51 -22.45 -17.71
C ASP A 550 -1.22 -22.70 -18.52
N ILE A 551 -1.35 -22.83 -19.84
CA ILE A 551 -0.24 -22.87 -20.80
C ILE A 551 -0.56 -21.93 -21.96
N ASP A 552 0.27 -20.91 -22.17
CA ASP A 552 0.08 -20.01 -23.31
C ASP A 552 0.49 -20.65 -24.64
N TYR A 553 0.11 -20.00 -25.76
CA TYR A 553 0.38 -20.51 -27.10
C TYR A 553 1.86 -20.75 -27.38
N SER A 554 2.74 -19.82 -26.94
CA SER A 554 4.18 -19.93 -27.18
C SER A 554 4.79 -21.08 -26.39
N ALA A 555 4.43 -21.21 -25.12
CA ALA A 555 4.87 -22.33 -24.29
C ALA A 555 4.39 -23.68 -24.82
N ALA A 556 3.14 -23.73 -25.31
CA ALA A 556 2.61 -24.93 -25.91
C ALA A 556 3.42 -25.40 -27.16
N ARG A 557 3.88 -24.47 -28.00
CA ARG A 557 4.76 -24.81 -29.14
C ARG A 557 6.09 -25.39 -28.68
N SER A 558 6.75 -24.75 -27.69
CA SER A 558 8.01 -25.26 -27.16
C SER A 558 7.86 -26.61 -26.44
N VAL A 559 6.70 -26.86 -25.80
CA VAL A 559 6.41 -28.19 -25.21
C VAL A 559 6.22 -29.25 -26.29
N LEU A 560 5.61 -28.93 -27.44
CA LEU A 560 5.50 -29.85 -28.57
C LEU A 560 6.87 -30.19 -29.17
N ASP A 561 7.72 -29.17 -29.37
CA ASP A 561 9.10 -29.38 -29.81
C ASP A 561 9.90 -30.25 -28.80
N LEU A 562 9.70 -30.02 -27.50
CA LEU A 562 10.32 -30.87 -26.46
C LEU A 562 9.82 -32.30 -26.51
N ILE A 563 8.54 -32.54 -26.77
CA ILE A 563 7.98 -33.89 -26.93
C ILE A 563 8.66 -34.64 -28.08
N ASP A 564 8.86 -33.98 -29.22
CA ASP A 564 9.54 -34.54 -30.37
C ASP A 564 11.02 -34.85 -30.07
N ASP A 565 11.73 -33.94 -29.40
CA ASP A 565 13.12 -34.15 -28.96
C ASP A 565 13.26 -35.34 -28.02
N LEU A 566 12.36 -35.46 -27.02
CA LEU A 566 12.36 -36.56 -26.07
C LEU A 566 12.00 -37.91 -26.75
N ALA A 567 11.07 -37.89 -27.69
CA ALA A 567 10.71 -39.08 -28.46
C ALA A 567 11.88 -39.63 -29.28
N GLN A 568 12.74 -38.77 -29.88
CA GLN A 568 13.97 -39.17 -30.54
C GLN A 568 14.95 -39.88 -29.61
N GLN A 569 14.94 -39.53 -28.32
CA GLN A 569 15.75 -40.15 -27.27
C GLN A 569 15.05 -41.35 -26.61
N GLN A 570 13.91 -41.78 -27.14
CA GLN A 570 13.07 -42.85 -26.58
C GLN A 570 12.53 -42.54 -25.17
N VAL A 571 12.43 -41.27 -24.81
CA VAL A 571 11.84 -40.78 -23.56
C VAL A 571 10.38 -40.42 -23.78
N THR A 572 9.50 -40.95 -22.97
CA THR A 572 8.07 -40.65 -23.02
C THR A 572 7.70 -39.60 -22.01
N LEU A 573 7.14 -38.49 -22.46
CA LEU A 573 6.60 -37.42 -21.61
C LEU A 573 5.19 -37.77 -21.12
N ILE A 574 4.94 -37.54 -19.83
CA ILE A 574 3.66 -37.83 -19.19
C ILE A 574 3.27 -36.62 -18.34
N PHE A 575 2.01 -36.24 -18.36
CA PHE A 575 1.46 -35.23 -17.42
C PHE A 575 0.63 -35.92 -16.36
N ALA A 576 0.93 -35.63 -15.07
CA ALA A 576 0.21 -36.14 -13.91
C ALA A 576 -0.35 -34.97 -13.07
N ARG A 577 -1.43 -35.20 -12.32
CA ARG A 577 -2.18 -34.21 -11.54
C ARG A 577 -2.71 -33.04 -12.39
N VAL A 578 -3.18 -33.36 -13.60
CA VAL A 578 -3.72 -32.37 -14.52
C VAL A 578 -5.11 -31.93 -14.06
N THR A 579 -5.29 -30.64 -13.85
CA THR A 579 -6.58 -30.02 -13.51
C THR A 579 -7.47 -29.95 -14.76
N ALA A 580 -8.79 -29.71 -14.57
CA ALA A 580 -9.70 -29.55 -15.69
C ALA A 580 -9.36 -28.35 -16.60
N TYR A 581 -8.82 -27.26 -16.01
CA TYR A 581 -8.37 -26.08 -16.74
C TYR A 581 -7.16 -26.38 -17.60
N LEU A 582 -6.12 -26.94 -17.00
CA LEU A 582 -4.91 -27.33 -17.73
C LEU A 582 -5.22 -28.36 -18.83
N ARG A 583 -6.14 -29.32 -18.57
CA ARG A 583 -6.57 -30.31 -19.57
C ARG A 583 -7.15 -29.63 -20.80
N ALA A 584 -8.02 -28.63 -20.61
CA ALA A 584 -8.61 -27.90 -21.73
C ALA A 584 -7.55 -27.17 -22.57
N ASP A 585 -6.49 -26.68 -21.96
CA ASP A 585 -5.38 -26.03 -22.67
C ASP A 585 -4.48 -27.05 -23.38
N LEU A 586 -4.14 -28.18 -22.74
CA LEU A 586 -3.40 -29.27 -23.38
C LEU A 586 -4.14 -29.79 -24.64
N ASP A 587 -5.47 -29.93 -24.55
CA ASP A 587 -6.32 -30.36 -25.66
C ASP A 587 -6.37 -29.29 -26.76
N ARG A 588 -6.58 -28.03 -26.39
CA ARG A 588 -6.66 -26.89 -27.34
C ARG A 588 -5.38 -26.70 -28.12
N HIS A 589 -4.24 -26.85 -27.47
CA HIS A 589 -2.94 -26.66 -28.10
C HIS A 589 -2.37 -27.90 -28.78
N GLY A 590 -3.08 -29.04 -28.72
CA GLY A 590 -2.67 -30.28 -29.38
C GLY A 590 -1.64 -31.10 -28.60
N ILE A 591 -1.28 -30.73 -27.39
CA ILE A 591 -0.29 -31.45 -26.56
C ILE A 591 -0.84 -32.83 -26.21
N THR A 592 -2.11 -32.95 -25.81
CA THR A 592 -2.75 -34.24 -25.53
C THR A 592 -2.71 -35.18 -26.77
N ALA A 593 -2.92 -34.64 -27.96
CA ALA A 593 -2.86 -35.45 -29.20
C ALA A 593 -1.43 -35.95 -29.49
N ALA A 594 -0.40 -35.11 -29.20
CA ALA A 594 1.01 -35.46 -29.43
C ALA A 594 1.50 -36.53 -28.46
N ILE A 595 1.16 -36.43 -27.15
CA ILE A 595 1.59 -37.44 -26.17
C ILE A 595 0.68 -38.66 -26.09
N GLY A 596 -0.59 -38.55 -26.50
CA GLY A 596 -1.65 -39.54 -26.38
C GLY A 596 -2.46 -39.42 -25.08
N GLU A 597 -3.78 -39.60 -25.17
CA GLU A 597 -4.71 -39.47 -24.04
C GLU A 597 -4.33 -40.35 -22.83
N ALA A 598 -3.82 -41.53 -23.05
CA ALA A 598 -3.40 -42.48 -22.03
C ALA A 598 -2.21 -41.99 -21.18
N ARG A 599 -1.60 -40.85 -21.52
CA ARG A 599 -0.44 -40.26 -20.83
C ARG A 599 -0.76 -38.97 -20.07
N VAL A 600 -2.05 -38.63 -19.95
CA VAL A 600 -2.54 -37.49 -19.15
C VAL A 600 -3.38 -37.99 -17.99
N PHE A 601 -2.87 -37.90 -16.80
CA PHE A 601 -3.46 -38.49 -15.58
C PHE A 601 -4.01 -37.43 -14.63
N ARG A 602 -5.11 -37.76 -13.95
CA ARG A 602 -5.68 -36.90 -12.89
C ARG A 602 -4.90 -36.95 -11.60
N THR A 603 -4.21 -38.06 -11.35
CA THR A 603 -3.40 -38.22 -10.13
C THR A 603 -2.01 -38.74 -10.46
N LEU A 604 -1.02 -38.45 -9.60
CA LEU A 604 0.31 -39.01 -9.74
C LEU A 604 0.31 -40.52 -9.47
N HIS A 605 -0.56 -41.00 -8.59
CA HIS A 605 -0.69 -42.42 -8.28
C HIS A 605 -1.10 -43.25 -9.51
N GLU A 606 -2.12 -42.78 -10.26
CA GLU A 606 -2.53 -43.42 -11.52
C GLU A 606 -1.38 -43.49 -12.53
N ALA A 607 -0.64 -42.39 -12.68
CA ALA A 607 0.51 -42.36 -13.59
C ALA A 607 1.57 -43.38 -13.19
N LEU A 608 1.96 -43.42 -11.90
CA LEU A 608 2.98 -44.34 -11.39
C LEU A 608 2.51 -45.81 -11.43
N ALA A 609 1.25 -46.10 -11.14
CA ALA A 609 0.67 -47.42 -11.22
C ALA A 609 0.69 -47.99 -12.67
N THR A 610 0.37 -47.12 -13.66
CA THR A 610 0.44 -47.50 -15.09
C THR A 610 1.85 -47.84 -15.53
N LEU A 611 2.88 -47.23 -14.91
CA LEU A 611 4.29 -47.51 -15.20
C LEU A 611 4.85 -48.70 -14.44
N ASN A 612 4.05 -49.50 -13.71
CA ASN A 612 4.45 -50.63 -12.87
C ASN A 612 5.51 -50.27 -11.84
N VAL A 613 5.58 -49.03 -11.41
CA VAL A 613 6.46 -48.55 -10.34
C VAL A 613 5.72 -48.71 -9.02
N SER A 614 5.86 -49.86 -8.35
CA SER A 614 5.19 -50.10 -7.06
C SER A 614 5.62 -49.06 -6.03
N GLU A 615 4.63 -48.46 -5.34
CA GLU A 615 4.87 -47.72 -4.12
C GLU A 615 5.42 -48.71 -3.04
N ARG A 616 6.71 -48.69 -2.81
CA ARG A 616 7.31 -49.27 -1.62
C ARG A 616 7.71 -48.20 -0.63
#